data_ae0056e67887c8f7f8a6aa7350593a82
#
_entry.id   ae0056e67887c8f7f8a6aa7350593a82
#
_cell.length_a   1.000
_cell.length_b   1.000
_cell.length_c   1.000
_cell.angle_alpha   90.00
_cell.angle_beta   90.00
_cell.angle_gamma   90.00
#
_symmetry.space_group_name_H-M   'P 1'
#
loop_
_entity.id
_entity.type
_entity.pdbx_description
1 polymer ?
#
loop_
_entity_poly.entity_id
_entity_poly.type
_entity_poly.pdbx_seq_one_letter_code
_entity_poly.pdbx_strand_id
1 'polypeptide(L)'
;MASVAVPETDTRRAIMTVLFVGVFMSALDSAIIGPIVPALRAAFAIDNTQVVLVTIIFTLCSLSSTTLMASLSDRYGRRNVYLLNVFGFALGSLIIALSHDLTMVLIGRALQGVCAGGITPTASAVIGDVLPSAERAKALGLIGATSGMAFLVGPVLASLILAVAAWQWIFLLNLPVAAAVIFLGWRALPRATAVHRATAATAFDWPGLTLLVLILVSITLGINQLLDRLLGLTLWPWLFLLVALLTPLLAWREVRAPVPLLPPRLFTNRQLQIVYLLAAGSGIAMGSIIFITSVAVNFGVPISQAGFFLLPLVFLASVTSIIAGRILPRIGGRMAMLIGYGQLMIGTGLLGLPAAPFWLFILATLIMGSGLGIVVGGTLRALVLEEVAAGDRGVAQSVINIAISIGTLIAVALMASIADAFDLSTAYLACTGAMALMTAISLALRRQFSPPSTANAS
;
A
#
# COMPACT_ATOMS: atom_id res chain seq x y z
N MET A 1 -11.94 -36.75 1.50
CA MET A 1 -11.39 -35.57 0.79
C MET A 1 -11.84 -35.65 -0.66
N ALA A 2 -12.88 -34.88 -1.04
CA ALA A 2 -13.28 -34.80 -2.44
C ALA A 2 -12.19 -33.99 -3.18
N SER A 3 -11.48 -34.61 -4.12
CA SER A 3 -10.54 -33.93 -4.97
C SER A 3 -11.31 -32.89 -5.79
N VAL A 4 -11.09 -31.62 -5.54
CA VAL A 4 -11.58 -30.56 -6.43
C VAL A 4 -10.90 -30.83 -7.76
N ALA A 5 -11.70 -31.21 -8.79
CA ALA A 5 -11.17 -31.46 -10.12
C ALA A 5 -10.44 -30.19 -10.57
N VAL A 6 -9.16 -30.38 -10.89
CA VAL A 6 -8.30 -29.28 -11.34
C VAL A 6 -8.88 -28.79 -12.68
N PRO A 7 -9.28 -27.49 -12.81
CA PRO A 7 -9.88 -26.98 -14.03
C PRO A 7 -8.98 -27.18 -15.24
N GLU A 8 -9.56 -27.35 -16.44
CA GLU A 8 -8.83 -27.39 -17.71
C GLU A 8 -7.93 -26.16 -17.87
N THR A 9 -6.86 -26.32 -18.65
CA THR A 9 -5.81 -25.30 -18.82
C THR A 9 -6.36 -23.95 -19.28
N ASP A 10 -7.38 -23.93 -20.16
CA ASP A 10 -8.00 -22.70 -20.65
C ASP A 10 -8.85 -22.02 -19.59
N THR A 11 -9.56 -22.77 -18.77
CA THR A 11 -10.30 -22.24 -17.62
C THR A 11 -9.36 -21.61 -16.59
N ARG A 12 -8.20 -22.22 -16.33
CA ARG A 12 -7.19 -21.65 -15.41
C ARG A 12 -6.64 -20.32 -15.93
N ARG A 13 -6.33 -20.22 -17.24
CA ARG A 13 -5.87 -18.98 -17.86
C ARG A 13 -6.91 -17.88 -17.72
N ALA A 14 -8.17 -18.18 -17.98
CA ALA A 14 -9.27 -17.23 -17.83
C ALA A 14 -9.40 -16.74 -16.38
N ILE A 15 -9.34 -17.64 -15.39
CA ILE A 15 -9.34 -17.28 -13.95
C ILE A 15 -8.18 -16.34 -13.64
N MET A 16 -6.95 -16.70 -14.01
CA MET A 16 -5.76 -15.91 -13.73
C MET A 16 -5.84 -14.52 -14.37
N THR A 17 -6.30 -14.43 -15.61
CA THR A 17 -6.49 -13.15 -16.31
C THR A 17 -7.46 -12.24 -15.55
N VAL A 18 -8.62 -12.76 -15.14
CA VAL A 18 -9.61 -12.02 -14.37
C VAL A 18 -9.02 -11.48 -13.06
N LEU A 19 -8.30 -12.34 -12.32
CA LEU A 19 -7.70 -11.96 -11.05
C LEU A 19 -6.60 -10.90 -11.22
N PHE A 20 -5.72 -11.08 -12.22
CA PHE A 20 -4.64 -10.13 -12.48
C PHE A 20 -5.15 -8.78 -12.97
N VAL A 21 -6.13 -8.76 -13.89
CA VAL A 21 -6.69 -7.50 -14.37
C VAL A 21 -7.37 -6.72 -13.25
N GLY A 22 -8.11 -7.39 -12.34
CA GLY A 22 -8.72 -6.70 -11.19
C GLY A 22 -7.69 -6.19 -10.18
N VAL A 23 -6.62 -6.96 -9.89
CA VAL A 23 -5.51 -6.49 -9.03
C VAL A 23 -4.75 -5.35 -9.71
N PHE A 24 -4.50 -5.44 -11.02
CA PHE A 24 -3.87 -4.37 -11.80
C PHE A 24 -4.68 -3.08 -11.74
N MET A 25 -5.99 -3.15 -11.94
CA MET A 25 -6.90 -2.00 -11.87
C MET A 25 -6.82 -1.30 -10.51
N SER A 26 -6.91 -2.06 -9.43
CA SER A 26 -6.84 -1.51 -8.06
C SER A 26 -5.46 -0.90 -7.74
N ALA A 27 -4.37 -1.55 -8.16
CA ALA A 27 -3.01 -1.05 -7.98
C ALA A 27 -2.73 0.18 -8.85
N LEU A 28 -3.23 0.19 -10.09
CA LEU A 28 -3.11 1.31 -11.02
C LEU A 28 -3.78 2.56 -10.45
N ASP A 29 -4.98 2.44 -9.91
CA ASP A 29 -5.71 3.53 -9.28
C ASP A 29 -4.91 4.17 -8.12
N SER A 30 -4.21 3.37 -7.34
CA SER A 30 -3.31 3.88 -6.30
C SER A 30 -2.10 4.62 -6.89
N ALA A 31 -1.56 4.14 -8.01
CA ALA A 31 -0.37 4.69 -8.64
C ALA A 31 -0.62 6.04 -9.37
N ILE A 32 -1.84 6.28 -9.84
CA ILE A 32 -2.20 7.51 -10.56
C ILE A 32 -2.45 8.71 -9.65
N ILE A 33 -2.60 8.52 -8.35
CA ILE A 33 -2.92 9.61 -7.41
C ILE A 33 -1.85 10.70 -7.42
N GLY A 34 -0.56 10.33 -7.36
CA GLY A 34 0.53 11.32 -7.40
C GLY A 34 0.40 12.29 -8.57
N PRO A 35 0.32 11.81 -9.82
CA PRO A 35 0.16 12.67 -11.00
C PRO A 35 -1.09 13.58 -10.99
N ILE A 36 -2.18 13.16 -10.37
CA ILE A 36 -3.41 13.96 -10.37
C ILE A 36 -3.52 14.97 -9.23
N VAL A 37 -2.64 14.91 -8.22
CA VAL A 37 -2.64 15.87 -7.09
C VAL A 37 -2.67 17.33 -7.55
N PRO A 38 -1.78 17.79 -8.46
CA PRO A 38 -1.82 19.17 -8.94
C PRO A 38 -3.13 19.51 -9.67
N ALA A 39 -3.70 18.56 -10.42
CA ALA A 39 -4.95 18.76 -11.14
C ALA A 39 -6.16 18.89 -10.20
N LEU A 40 -6.22 18.07 -9.14
CA LEU A 40 -7.26 18.15 -8.11
C LEU A 40 -7.18 19.47 -7.34
N ARG A 41 -5.96 19.90 -6.98
CA ARG A 41 -5.74 21.19 -6.31
C ARG A 41 -6.25 22.37 -7.17
N ALA A 42 -5.93 22.37 -8.45
CA ALA A 42 -6.39 23.39 -9.38
C ALA A 42 -7.92 23.36 -9.59
N ALA A 43 -8.51 22.14 -9.67
CA ALA A 43 -9.94 21.97 -9.94
C ALA A 43 -10.82 22.42 -8.77
N PHE A 44 -10.40 22.18 -7.53
CA PHE A 44 -11.20 22.46 -6.32
C PHE A 44 -10.66 23.63 -5.50
N ALA A 45 -9.58 24.31 -5.92
CA ALA A 45 -8.90 25.39 -5.21
C ALA A 45 -8.55 25.02 -3.76
N ILE A 46 -8.01 23.81 -3.55
CA ILE A 46 -7.69 23.23 -2.24
C ILE A 46 -6.18 23.22 -1.99
N ASP A 47 -5.80 23.17 -0.70
CA ASP A 47 -4.41 23.10 -0.23
C ASP A 47 -3.85 21.66 -0.26
N ASN A 48 -2.59 21.50 0.14
CA ASN A 48 -1.95 20.18 0.20
C ASN A 48 -2.59 19.29 1.27
N THR A 49 -2.96 19.85 2.42
CA THR A 49 -3.58 19.10 3.52
C THR A 49 -4.93 18.53 3.11
N GLN A 50 -5.72 19.28 2.35
CA GLN A 50 -7.02 18.82 1.86
C GLN A 50 -6.90 17.76 0.77
N VAL A 51 -5.99 17.92 -0.19
CA VAL A 51 -5.88 16.96 -1.30
C VAL A 51 -5.34 15.60 -0.85
N VAL A 52 -4.49 15.55 0.18
CA VAL A 52 -3.97 14.26 0.67
C VAL A 52 -5.03 13.41 1.36
N LEU A 53 -6.16 14.00 1.81
CA LEU A 53 -7.30 13.24 2.33
C LEU A 53 -7.81 12.22 1.30
N VAL A 54 -7.65 12.49 0.02
CA VAL A 54 -7.97 11.56 -1.09
C VAL A 54 -7.20 10.24 -0.95
N THR A 55 -5.91 10.31 -0.60
CA THR A 55 -5.07 9.12 -0.35
C THR A 55 -5.33 8.50 1.02
N ILE A 56 -5.46 9.34 2.04
CA ILE A 56 -5.64 8.92 3.43
C ILE A 56 -6.92 8.11 3.58
N ILE A 57 -8.06 8.63 3.11
CA ILE A 57 -9.36 7.94 3.21
C ILE A 57 -9.34 6.61 2.48
N PHE A 58 -8.80 6.58 1.25
CA PHE A 58 -8.66 5.33 0.50
C PHE A 58 -7.83 4.30 1.28
N THR A 59 -6.67 4.69 1.79
CA THR A 59 -5.75 3.80 2.50
C THR A 59 -6.36 3.29 3.81
N LEU A 60 -6.99 4.17 4.60
CA LEU A 60 -7.67 3.81 5.84
C LEU A 60 -8.81 2.81 5.59
N CYS A 61 -9.67 3.10 4.61
CA CYS A 61 -10.78 2.22 4.26
C CYS A 61 -10.28 0.87 3.71
N SER A 62 -9.23 0.86 2.89
CA SER A 62 -8.63 -0.36 2.35
C SER A 62 -8.03 -1.22 3.46
N LEU A 63 -7.24 -0.62 4.36
CA LEU A 63 -6.64 -1.32 5.48
C LEU A 63 -7.71 -1.94 6.41
N SER A 64 -8.72 -1.14 6.75
CA SER A 64 -9.83 -1.56 7.62
C SER A 64 -10.66 -2.69 7.02
N SER A 65 -10.87 -2.67 5.71
CA SER A 65 -11.72 -3.66 5.03
C SER A 65 -10.99 -4.95 4.65
N THR A 66 -9.65 -4.96 4.60
CA THR A 66 -8.88 -6.11 4.11
C THR A 66 -9.25 -7.41 4.83
N THR A 67 -9.23 -7.41 6.15
CA THR A 67 -9.56 -8.59 6.97
C THR A 67 -11.05 -8.92 6.92
N LEU A 68 -11.90 -7.88 6.90
CA LEU A 68 -13.34 -8.03 6.75
C LEU A 68 -13.69 -8.72 5.43
N MET A 69 -13.14 -8.24 4.31
CA MET A 69 -13.42 -8.80 2.99
C MET A 69 -12.88 -10.22 2.84
N ALA A 70 -11.74 -10.54 3.45
CA ALA A 70 -11.24 -11.91 3.53
C ALA A 70 -12.26 -12.82 4.24
N SER A 71 -12.76 -12.43 5.41
CA SER A 71 -13.77 -13.19 6.16
C SER A 71 -15.10 -13.32 5.40
N LEU A 72 -15.57 -12.24 4.76
CA LEU A 72 -16.77 -12.29 3.92
C LEU A 72 -16.58 -13.22 2.72
N SER A 73 -15.38 -13.26 2.13
CA SER A 73 -15.07 -14.11 0.99
C SER A 73 -15.12 -15.60 1.35
N ASP A 74 -14.68 -15.96 2.55
CA ASP A 74 -14.80 -17.33 3.06
C ASP A 74 -16.25 -17.72 3.35
N ARG A 75 -17.08 -16.78 3.85
CA ARG A 75 -18.47 -17.03 4.21
C ARG A 75 -19.44 -17.03 3.03
N TYR A 76 -19.33 -16.04 2.13
CA TYR A 76 -20.28 -15.81 1.03
C TYR A 76 -19.77 -16.33 -0.32
N GLY A 77 -18.55 -16.86 -0.34
CA GLY A 77 -17.89 -17.42 -1.51
C GLY A 77 -17.02 -16.39 -2.24
N ARG A 78 -15.81 -16.83 -2.58
CA ARG A 78 -14.73 -15.99 -3.12
C ARG A 78 -15.12 -15.26 -4.41
N ARG A 79 -15.84 -15.96 -5.31
CA ARG A 79 -16.34 -15.36 -6.56
C ARG A 79 -17.23 -14.16 -6.30
N ASN A 80 -18.26 -14.33 -5.45
CA ASN A 80 -19.26 -13.30 -5.21
C ASN A 80 -18.63 -12.06 -4.56
N VAL A 81 -17.77 -12.26 -3.56
CA VAL A 81 -17.10 -11.16 -2.87
C VAL A 81 -16.07 -10.47 -3.77
N TYR A 82 -15.33 -11.22 -4.60
CA TYR A 82 -14.42 -10.62 -5.59
C TYR A 82 -15.16 -9.72 -6.57
N LEU A 83 -16.24 -10.21 -7.18
CA LEU A 83 -17.04 -9.45 -8.15
C LEU A 83 -17.75 -8.25 -7.50
N LEU A 84 -18.23 -8.39 -6.25
CA LEU A 84 -18.81 -7.29 -5.48
C LEU A 84 -17.76 -6.19 -5.22
N ASN A 85 -16.53 -6.57 -4.86
CA ASN A 85 -15.44 -5.62 -4.64
C ASN A 85 -15.09 -4.88 -5.96
N VAL A 86 -15.00 -5.58 -7.09
CA VAL A 86 -14.76 -4.95 -8.40
C VAL A 86 -15.90 -4.01 -8.78
N PHE A 87 -17.15 -4.40 -8.55
CA PHE A 87 -18.31 -3.55 -8.80
C PHE A 87 -18.33 -2.30 -7.93
N GLY A 88 -18.15 -2.45 -6.61
CA GLY A 88 -18.12 -1.32 -5.68
C GLY A 88 -16.94 -0.37 -5.94
N PHE A 89 -15.79 -0.91 -6.38
CA PHE A 89 -14.65 -0.11 -6.81
C PHE A 89 -14.99 0.74 -8.05
N ALA A 90 -15.66 0.14 -9.05
CA ALA A 90 -16.13 0.86 -10.24
C ALA A 90 -17.16 1.94 -9.88
N LEU A 91 -18.08 1.65 -8.96
CA LEU A 91 -19.06 2.62 -8.47
C LEU A 91 -18.38 3.79 -7.77
N GLY A 92 -17.37 3.54 -6.92
CA GLY A 92 -16.53 4.58 -6.34
C GLY A 92 -15.82 5.42 -7.39
N SER A 93 -15.27 4.80 -8.44
CA SER A 93 -14.67 5.50 -9.58
C SER A 93 -15.66 6.40 -10.32
N LEU A 94 -16.90 5.93 -10.52
CA LEU A 94 -17.96 6.72 -11.12
C LEU A 94 -18.34 7.93 -10.27
N ILE A 95 -18.47 7.76 -8.94
CA ILE A 95 -18.75 8.86 -8.01
C ILE A 95 -17.66 9.93 -8.11
N ILE A 96 -16.37 9.53 -8.14
CA ILE A 96 -15.24 10.46 -8.29
C ILE A 96 -15.30 11.19 -9.63
N ALA A 97 -15.56 10.47 -10.72
CA ALA A 97 -15.62 11.05 -12.05
C ALA A 97 -16.75 12.09 -12.21
N LEU A 98 -17.85 11.92 -11.47
CA LEU A 98 -19.00 12.83 -11.46
C LEU A 98 -18.91 13.89 -10.35
N SER A 99 -17.81 13.96 -9.61
CA SER A 99 -17.69 14.85 -8.46
C SER A 99 -17.61 16.34 -8.86
N HIS A 100 -18.29 17.17 -8.09
CA HIS A 100 -18.29 18.63 -8.21
C HIS A 100 -17.55 19.30 -7.05
N ASP A 101 -17.25 18.55 -5.99
CA ASP A 101 -16.54 19.02 -4.80
C ASP A 101 -15.63 17.92 -4.22
N LEU A 102 -14.75 18.32 -3.29
CA LEU A 102 -13.84 17.40 -2.62
C LEU A 102 -14.59 16.33 -1.81
N THR A 103 -15.73 16.67 -1.18
CA THR A 103 -16.48 15.72 -0.34
C THR A 103 -16.95 14.52 -1.16
N MET A 104 -17.46 14.77 -2.35
CA MET A 104 -17.89 13.71 -3.27
C MET A 104 -16.70 12.83 -3.73
N VAL A 105 -15.52 13.44 -3.98
CA VAL A 105 -14.27 12.68 -4.24
C VAL A 105 -13.94 11.79 -3.04
N LEU A 106 -13.99 12.31 -1.82
CA LEU A 106 -13.67 11.56 -0.60
C LEU A 106 -14.65 10.39 -0.36
N ILE A 107 -15.94 10.57 -0.62
CA ILE A 107 -16.94 9.49 -0.56
C ILE A 107 -16.59 8.39 -1.58
N GLY A 108 -16.31 8.77 -2.82
CA GLY A 108 -15.89 7.80 -3.84
C GLY A 108 -14.60 7.07 -3.47
N ARG A 109 -13.61 7.77 -2.91
CA ARG A 109 -12.35 7.19 -2.42
C ARG A 109 -12.55 6.24 -1.24
N ALA A 110 -13.46 6.57 -0.31
CA ALA A 110 -13.82 5.66 0.78
C ALA A 110 -14.40 4.35 0.25
N LEU A 111 -15.35 4.43 -0.69
CA LEU A 111 -15.93 3.25 -1.32
C LEU A 111 -14.90 2.43 -2.11
N GLN A 112 -14.07 3.10 -2.92
CA GLN A 112 -12.95 2.43 -3.60
C GLN A 112 -12.01 1.75 -2.61
N GLY A 113 -11.64 2.42 -1.51
CA GLY A 113 -10.78 1.87 -0.47
C GLY A 113 -11.36 0.60 0.15
N VAL A 114 -12.62 0.63 0.60
CA VAL A 114 -13.32 -0.55 1.15
C VAL A 114 -13.26 -1.73 0.19
N CYS A 115 -13.51 -1.50 -1.09
CA CYS A 115 -13.52 -2.55 -2.09
C CYS A 115 -12.11 -3.01 -2.49
N ALA A 116 -11.14 -2.10 -2.62
CA ALA A 116 -9.75 -2.41 -2.94
C ALA A 116 -9.11 -3.33 -1.89
N GLY A 117 -9.43 -3.10 -0.60
CA GLY A 117 -8.97 -3.97 0.48
C GLY A 117 -9.36 -5.43 0.34
N GLY A 118 -10.43 -5.71 -0.41
CA GLY A 118 -10.88 -7.08 -0.67
C GLY A 118 -10.34 -7.71 -1.96
N ILE A 119 -9.94 -6.94 -2.96
CA ILE A 119 -9.56 -7.45 -4.29
C ILE A 119 -8.35 -8.39 -4.20
N THR A 120 -7.23 -7.90 -3.67
CA THR A 120 -5.97 -8.67 -3.63
C THR A 120 -6.04 -9.89 -2.71
N PRO A 121 -6.57 -9.81 -1.46
CA PRO A 121 -6.71 -10.99 -0.60
C PRO A 121 -7.62 -12.06 -1.20
N THR A 122 -8.76 -11.65 -1.77
CA THR A 122 -9.70 -12.59 -2.38
C THR A 122 -9.10 -13.24 -3.62
N ALA A 123 -8.37 -12.48 -4.47
CA ALA A 123 -7.64 -13.03 -5.60
C ALA A 123 -6.60 -14.08 -5.16
N SER A 124 -5.82 -13.76 -4.13
CA SER A 124 -4.82 -14.67 -3.56
C SER A 124 -5.46 -15.95 -3.00
N ALA A 125 -6.64 -15.81 -2.38
CA ALA A 125 -7.40 -16.93 -1.87
C ALA A 125 -7.96 -17.84 -2.99
N VAL A 126 -8.50 -17.26 -4.09
CA VAL A 126 -8.92 -18.03 -5.27
C VAL A 126 -7.73 -18.81 -5.87
N ILE A 127 -6.56 -18.19 -5.99
CA ILE A 127 -5.34 -18.86 -6.44
C ILE A 127 -5.01 -20.06 -5.54
N GLY A 128 -5.13 -19.89 -4.23
CA GLY A 128 -4.92 -20.96 -3.27
C GLY A 128 -5.88 -22.13 -3.42
N ASP A 129 -7.13 -21.88 -3.87
CA ASP A 129 -8.15 -22.91 -4.05
C ASP A 129 -8.03 -23.65 -5.40
N VAL A 130 -7.66 -22.91 -6.46
CA VAL A 130 -7.72 -23.40 -7.84
C VAL A 130 -6.41 -24.05 -8.28
N LEU A 131 -5.26 -23.56 -7.79
CA LEU A 131 -3.96 -24.04 -8.26
C LEU A 131 -3.35 -25.12 -7.35
N PRO A 132 -2.64 -26.11 -7.93
CA PRO A 132 -1.80 -27.05 -7.19
C PRO A 132 -0.73 -26.31 -6.36
N SER A 133 -0.30 -26.88 -5.24
CA SER A 133 0.68 -26.28 -4.32
C SER A 133 1.97 -25.83 -5.01
N ALA A 134 2.45 -26.59 -5.99
CA ALA A 134 3.66 -26.28 -6.76
C ALA A 134 3.56 -25.00 -7.62
N GLU A 135 2.36 -24.61 -8.06
CA GLU A 135 2.13 -23.47 -8.94
C GLU A 135 1.71 -22.19 -8.17
N ARG A 136 1.22 -22.37 -6.92
CA ARG A 136 0.70 -21.24 -6.08
C ARG A 136 1.72 -20.15 -5.85
N ALA A 137 2.94 -20.51 -5.49
CA ALA A 137 4.00 -19.55 -5.21
C ALA A 137 4.30 -18.67 -6.42
N LYS A 138 4.35 -19.27 -7.62
CA LYS A 138 4.55 -18.55 -8.89
C LYS A 138 3.38 -17.59 -9.19
N ALA A 139 2.14 -18.04 -9.02
CA ALA A 139 0.95 -17.23 -9.28
C ALA A 139 0.82 -16.06 -8.29
N LEU A 140 1.11 -16.27 -7.00
CA LEU A 140 1.14 -15.20 -6.00
C LEU A 140 2.28 -14.20 -6.28
N GLY A 141 3.44 -14.68 -6.75
CA GLY A 141 4.52 -13.81 -7.23
C GLY A 141 4.09 -12.93 -8.41
N LEU A 142 3.27 -13.47 -9.33
CA LEU A 142 2.71 -12.71 -10.45
C LEU A 142 1.72 -11.62 -9.98
N ILE A 143 0.95 -11.82 -8.91
CA ILE A 143 0.14 -10.74 -8.30
C ILE A 143 1.03 -9.58 -7.87
N GLY A 144 2.14 -9.87 -7.20
CA GLY A 144 3.11 -8.83 -6.82
C GLY A 144 3.72 -8.11 -8.03
N ALA A 145 4.11 -8.86 -9.07
CA ALA A 145 4.62 -8.29 -10.32
C ALA A 145 3.57 -7.44 -11.05
N THR A 146 2.31 -7.84 -11.03
CA THR A 146 1.19 -7.09 -11.60
C THR A 146 1.01 -5.75 -10.89
N SER A 147 1.08 -5.72 -9.57
CA SER A 147 1.06 -4.48 -8.79
C SER A 147 2.25 -3.59 -9.12
N GLY A 148 3.47 -4.14 -9.21
CA GLY A 148 4.66 -3.39 -9.61
C GLY A 148 4.53 -2.78 -11.01
N MET A 149 3.97 -3.53 -11.97
CA MET A 149 3.70 -3.04 -13.33
C MET A 149 2.67 -1.90 -13.32
N ALA A 150 1.64 -1.97 -12.48
CA ALA A 150 0.65 -0.91 -12.33
C ALA A 150 1.30 0.39 -11.84
N PHE A 151 2.24 0.33 -10.90
CA PHE A 151 2.99 1.50 -10.43
C PHE A 151 3.92 2.08 -11.51
N LEU A 152 4.43 1.26 -12.44
CA LEU A 152 5.21 1.73 -13.59
C LEU A 152 4.33 2.42 -14.64
N VAL A 153 3.20 1.80 -14.98
CA VAL A 153 2.28 2.26 -16.03
C VAL A 153 1.43 3.45 -15.56
N GLY A 154 1.06 3.49 -14.27
CA GLY A 154 0.14 4.47 -13.70
C GLY A 154 0.50 5.93 -13.99
N PRO A 155 1.69 6.40 -13.62
CA PRO A 155 2.10 7.78 -13.88
C PRO A 155 2.12 8.16 -15.36
N VAL A 156 2.53 7.22 -16.23
CA VAL A 156 2.52 7.43 -17.69
C VAL A 156 1.09 7.59 -18.18
N LEU A 157 0.23 6.65 -17.82
CA LEU A 157 -1.17 6.66 -18.26
C LEU A 157 -1.90 7.92 -17.75
N ALA A 158 -1.70 8.28 -16.49
CA ALA A 158 -2.28 9.49 -15.93
C ALA A 158 -1.81 10.75 -16.69
N SER A 159 -0.50 10.87 -16.98
CA SER A 159 0.05 12.01 -17.72
C SER A 159 -0.47 12.06 -19.16
N LEU A 160 -0.59 10.92 -19.84
CA LEU A 160 -1.16 10.85 -21.20
C LEU A 160 -2.63 11.30 -21.20
N ILE A 161 -3.41 10.86 -20.22
CA ILE A 161 -4.82 11.28 -20.12
C ILE A 161 -4.90 12.78 -19.80
N LEU A 162 -4.12 13.29 -18.84
CA LEU A 162 -4.12 14.70 -18.47
C LEU A 162 -3.62 15.62 -19.59
N ALA A 163 -2.86 15.11 -20.54
CA ALA A 163 -2.43 15.87 -21.72
C ALA A 163 -3.56 16.15 -22.72
N VAL A 164 -4.59 15.29 -22.80
CA VAL A 164 -5.63 15.35 -23.81
C VAL A 164 -7.05 15.42 -23.23
N ALA A 165 -7.23 15.15 -21.94
CA ALA A 165 -8.54 15.05 -21.30
C ALA A 165 -8.49 15.56 -19.84
N ALA A 166 -9.67 15.79 -19.25
CA ALA A 166 -9.81 16.15 -17.84
C ALA A 166 -9.47 14.97 -16.93
N TRP A 167 -9.08 15.27 -15.67
CA TRP A 167 -8.65 14.27 -14.69
C TRP A 167 -9.72 13.20 -14.38
N GLN A 168 -10.99 13.50 -14.56
CA GLN A 168 -12.12 12.57 -14.36
C GLN A 168 -12.00 11.32 -15.24
N TRP A 169 -11.44 11.45 -16.45
CA TRP A 169 -11.27 10.35 -17.39
C TRP A 169 -10.37 9.23 -16.85
N ILE A 170 -9.46 9.56 -15.95
CA ILE A 170 -8.60 8.60 -15.26
C ILE A 170 -9.44 7.61 -14.46
N PHE A 171 -10.46 8.10 -13.74
CA PHE A 171 -11.37 7.24 -12.98
C PHE A 171 -12.40 6.53 -13.86
N LEU A 172 -12.86 7.18 -14.93
CA LEU A 172 -13.76 6.56 -15.92
C LEU A 172 -13.14 5.36 -16.61
N LEU A 173 -11.81 5.31 -16.75
CA LEU A 173 -11.11 4.14 -17.32
C LEU A 173 -11.34 2.86 -16.51
N ASN A 174 -11.57 2.96 -15.20
CA ASN A 174 -11.86 1.82 -14.34
C ASN A 174 -13.19 1.14 -14.71
N LEU A 175 -14.16 1.86 -15.30
CA LEU A 175 -15.50 1.32 -15.58
C LEU A 175 -15.50 0.23 -16.66
N PRO A 176 -14.92 0.42 -17.86
CA PRO A 176 -14.85 -0.64 -18.86
C PRO A 176 -13.99 -1.81 -18.38
N VAL A 177 -12.90 -1.56 -17.65
CA VAL A 177 -12.06 -2.62 -17.08
C VAL A 177 -12.85 -3.45 -16.08
N ALA A 178 -13.55 -2.81 -15.15
CA ALA A 178 -14.39 -3.49 -14.18
C ALA A 178 -15.53 -4.27 -14.82
N ALA A 179 -16.19 -3.70 -15.83
CA ALA A 179 -17.24 -4.40 -16.60
C ALA A 179 -16.70 -5.69 -17.25
N ALA A 180 -15.51 -5.63 -17.86
CA ALA A 180 -14.85 -6.79 -18.44
C ALA A 180 -14.48 -7.83 -17.36
N VAL A 181 -13.92 -7.40 -16.22
CA VAL A 181 -13.57 -8.29 -15.09
C VAL A 181 -14.82 -8.94 -14.50
N ILE A 182 -15.92 -8.20 -14.34
CA ILE A 182 -17.19 -8.75 -13.82
C ILE A 182 -17.76 -9.76 -14.81
N PHE A 183 -17.84 -9.44 -16.11
CA PHE A 183 -18.40 -10.31 -17.13
C PHE A 183 -17.59 -11.62 -17.26
N LEU A 184 -16.28 -11.51 -17.41
CA LEU A 184 -15.39 -12.68 -17.52
C LEU A 184 -15.34 -13.46 -16.21
N GLY A 185 -15.28 -12.77 -15.07
CA GLY A 185 -15.24 -13.39 -13.74
C GLY A 185 -16.52 -14.14 -13.42
N TRP A 186 -17.68 -13.62 -13.85
CA TRP A 186 -18.95 -14.35 -13.71
C TRP A 186 -18.94 -15.69 -14.43
N ARG A 187 -18.23 -15.81 -15.53
CA ARG A 187 -18.11 -17.04 -16.32
C ARG A 187 -16.99 -17.96 -15.84
N ALA A 188 -15.82 -17.39 -15.54
CA ALA A 188 -14.59 -18.14 -15.29
C ALA A 188 -14.39 -18.53 -13.82
N LEU A 189 -14.77 -17.66 -12.85
CA LEU A 189 -14.50 -17.95 -11.45
C LEU A 189 -15.40 -19.09 -10.93
N PRO A 190 -14.84 -20.06 -10.18
CA PRO A 190 -15.60 -21.18 -9.67
C PRO A 190 -16.68 -20.73 -8.67
N ARG A 191 -17.86 -21.32 -8.76
CA ARG A 191 -18.91 -21.15 -7.78
C ARG A 191 -18.48 -21.83 -6.48
N ALA A 192 -18.76 -21.20 -5.32
CA ALA A 192 -18.45 -21.80 -4.03
C ALA A 192 -19.09 -23.18 -3.88
N THR A 193 -18.29 -24.20 -3.68
CA THR A 193 -18.78 -25.53 -3.28
C THR A 193 -19.13 -25.49 -1.78
N ALA A 194 -20.14 -26.23 -1.37
CA ALA A 194 -20.70 -26.23 0.00
C ALA A 194 -19.70 -26.61 1.11
N VAL A 195 -18.54 -27.18 0.76
CA VAL A 195 -17.51 -27.64 1.69
C VAL A 195 -16.84 -26.47 2.44
N HIS A 196 -16.74 -25.28 1.85
CA HIS A 196 -16.12 -24.11 2.48
C HIS A 196 -17.01 -23.38 3.49
N ARG A 197 -18.31 -23.68 3.52
CA ARG A 197 -19.27 -23.06 4.47
C ARG A 197 -19.16 -23.57 5.90
N ALA A 198 -18.63 -24.75 6.12
CA ALA A 198 -18.66 -25.42 7.43
C ALA A 198 -17.51 -25.07 8.37
N THR A 199 -16.38 -24.54 7.86
CA THR A 199 -15.18 -24.22 8.67
C THR A 199 -15.03 -22.73 8.98
N ALA A 200 -15.87 -21.88 8.43
CA ALA A 200 -15.73 -20.41 8.50
C ALA A 200 -16.48 -19.75 9.67
N ALA A 201 -16.74 -20.48 10.76
CA ALA A 201 -17.28 -19.89 11.98
C ALA A 201 -16.17 -19.35 12.93
N THR A 202 -15.06 -18.90 12.39
CA THR A 202 -14.12 -18.12 13.20
C THR A 202 -14.69 -16.72 13.42
N ALA A 203 -15.02 -16.40 14.68
CA ALA A 203 -15.54 -15.10 15.06
C ALA A 203 -14.53 -14.01 14.65
N PHE A 204 -14.91 -13.15 13.69
CA PHE A 204 -14.12 -12.01 13.27
C PHE A 204 -13.96 -11.02 14.43
N ASP A 205 -12.76 -10.50 14.66
CA ASP A 205 -12.49 -9.54 15.73
C ASP A 205 -12.91 -8.11 15.37
N TRP A 206 -14.23 -7.87 15.34
CA TRP A 206 -14.80 -6.55 15.13
C TRP A 206 -14.29 -5.49 16.12
N PRO A 207 -14.20 -5.78 17.46
CA PRO A 207 -13.66 -4.81 18.39
C PRO A 207 -12.20 -4.46 18.09
N GLY A 208 -11.34 -5.44 17.79
CA GLY A 208 -9.95 -5.19 17.41
C GLY A 208 -9.82 -4.33 16.16
N LEU A 209 -10.61 -4.62 15.11
CA LEU A 209 -10.65 -3.79 13.90
C LEU A 209 -11.11 -2.36 14.21
N THR A 210 -12.17 -2.20 14.99
CA THR A 210 -12.67 -0.86 15.35
C THR A 210 -11.62 -0.05 16.11
N LEU A 211 -10.93 -0.65 17.07
CA LEU A 211 -9.84 -0.02 17.82
C LEU A 211 -8.69 0.39 16.89
N LEU A 212 -8.26 -0.49 15.98
CA LEU A 212 -7.21 -0.20 15.02
C LEU A 212 -7.58 0.98 14.11
N VAL A 213 -8.80 0.98 13.58
CA VAL A 213 -9.30 2.08 12.72
C VAL A 213 -9.35 3.39 13.49
N LEU A 214 -9.89 3.39 14.71
CA LEU A 214 -9.94 4.60 15.55
C LEU A 214 -8.53 5.14 15.86
N ILE A 215 -7.55 4.27 16.15
CA ILE A 215 -6.16 4.65 16.35
C ILE A 215 -5.60 5.32 15.09
N LEU A 216 -5.76 4.70 13.91
CA LEU A 216 -5.24 5.21 12.64
C LEU A 216 -5.88 6.55 12.25
N VAL A 217 -7.19 6.66 12.39
CA VAL A 217 -7.92 7.92 12.15
C VAL A 217 -7.43 9.00 13.10
N SER A 218 -7.32 8.68 14.40
CA SER A 218 -6.88 9.65 15.42
C SER A 218 -5.44 10.12 15.20
N ILE A 219 -4.52 9.22 14.81
CA ILE A 219 -3.13 9.59 14.46
C ILE A 219 -3.14 10.55 13.26
N THR A 220 -3.87 10.18 12.20
CA THR A 220 -3.88 10.95 10.95
C THR A 220 -4.47 12.34 11.15
N LEU A 221 -5.64 12.43 11.81
CA LEU A 221 -6.27 13.71 12.12
C LEU A 221 -5.45 14.52 13.12
N GLY A 222 -4.84 13.86 14.11
CA GLY A 222 -3.98 14.51 15.10
C GLY A 222 -2.76 15.17 14.47
N ILE A 223 -2.10 14.51 13.50
CA ILE A 223 -0.97 15.07 12.76
C ILE A 223 -1.41 16.25 11.90
N ASN A 224 -2.52 16.12 11.15
CA ASN A 224 -3.04 17.20 10.34
C ASN A 224 -3.39 18.44 11.17
N GLN A 225 -4.03 18.26 12.33
CA GLN A 225 -4.41 19.38 13.21
C GLN A 225 -3.24 19.95 14.02
N LEU A 226 -2.16 19.20 14.23
CA LEU A 226 -0.98 19.68 14.94
C LEU A 226 -0.31 20.84 14.19
N LEU A 227 -0.28 20.78 12.87
CA LEU A 227 0.37 21.75 11.99
C LEU A 227 -0.62 22.74 11.40
N ASP A 228 -1.85 22.30 11.11
CA ASP A 228 -2.96 23.16 10.69
C ASP A 228 -3.90 23.45 11.88
N ARG A 229 -4.14 24.72 12.17
CA ARG A 229 -5.18 25.13 13.12
C ARG A 229 -6.57 25.06 12.46
N LEU A 230 -6.91 23.90 11.92
CA LEU A 230 -8.20 23.68 11.26
C LEU A 230 -9.33 23.90 12.29
N LEU A 231 -10.26 24.81 12.00
CA LEU A 231 -11.47 25.12 12.77
C LEU A 231 -11.28 25.85 14.12
N GLY A 232 -10.08 26.37 14.45
CA GLY A 232 -9.89 27.06 15.73
C GLY A 232 -10.01 26.21 16.99
N LEU A 233 -10.28 24.91 16.84
CA LEU A 233 -10.38 23.93 17.91
C LEU A 233 -9.09 23.12 17.97
N THR A 234 -8.37 23.18 19.09
CA THR A 234 -7.17 22.39 19.33
C THR A 234 -7.53 20.94 19.74
N LEU A 235 -7.98 20.14 18.77
CA LEU A 235 -8.36 18.74 19.04
C LEU A 235 -7.17 17.77 19.05
N TRP A 236 -6.01 18.15 18.52
CA TRP A 236 -4.86 17.28 18.39
C TRP A 236 -4.39 16.64 19.73
N PRO A 237 -4.39 17.35 20.89
CA PRO A 237 -3.98 16.71 22.15
C PRO A 237 -4.94 15.60 22.55
N TRP A 238 -6.24 15.81 22.33
CA TRP A 238 -7.27 14.81 22.63
C TRP A 238 -7.19 13.62 21.69
N LEU A 239 -6.85 13.83 20.42
CA LEU A 239 -6.64 12.76 19.46
C LEU A 239 -5.42 11.91 19.82
N PHE A 240 -4.29 12.52 20.20
CA PHE A 240 -3.13 11.77 20.69
C PHE A 240 -3.37 11.11 22.06
N LEU A 241 -4.12 11.74 22.95
CA LEU A 241 -4.56 11.09 24.18
C LEU A 241 -5.44 9.86 23.87
N LEU A 242 -6.35 9.98 22.93
CA LEU A 242 -7.18 8.86 22.48
C LEU A 242 -6.31 7.72 21.93
N VAL A 243 -5.30 8.01 21.12
CA VAL A 243 -4.32 7.01 20.64
C VAL A 243 -3.62 6.34 21.81
N ALA A 244 -3.15 7.11 22.79
CA ALA A 244 -2.46 6.58 23.97
C ALA A 244 -3.36 5.65 24.82
N LEU A 245 -4.67 5.94 24.87
CA LEU A 245 -5.65 5.11 25.58
C LEU A 245 -6.06 3.86 24.79
N LEU A 246 -6.27 4.00 23.47
CA LEU A 246 -6.74 2.91 22.62
C LEU A 246 -5.64 1.89 22.31
N THR A 247 -4.37 2.29 22.24
CA THR A 247 -3.25 1.38 21.95
C THR A 247 -3.11 0.26 22.96
N PRO A 248 -3.06 0.52 24.29
CA PRO A 248 -3.02 -0.56 25.30
C PRO A 248 -4.32 -1.39 25.29
N LEU A 249 -5.48 -0.77 25.00
CA LEU A 249 -6.75 -1.49 24.88
C LEU A 249 -6.73 -2.44 23.68
N LEU A 250 -6.19 -2.03 22.53
CA LEU A 250 -5.97 -2.89 21.38
C LEU A 250 -5.02 -4.04 21.75
N ALA A 251 -3.88 -3.75 22.36
CA ALA A 251 -2.91 -4.77 22.78
C ALA A 251 -3.56 -5.80 23.74
N TRP A 252 -4.35 -5.34 24.71
CA TRP A 252 -5.09 -6.20 25.63
C TRP A 252 -6.12 -7.07 24.88
N ARG A 253 -6.82 -6.50 23.89
CA ARG A 253 -7.79 -7.21 23.06
C ARG A 253 -7.12 -8.28 22.21
N GLU A 254 -6.00 -7.96 21.55
CA GLU A 254 -5.25 -8.87 20.68
C GLU A 254 -4.72 -10.11 21.43
N VAL A 255 -4.35 -9.95 22.72
CA VAL A 255 -3.93 -11.09 23.59
C VAL A 255 -5.11 -12.04 23.87
N ARG A 256 -6.35 -11.53 23.90
CA ARG A 256 -7.55 -12.29 24.29
C ARG A 256 -8.41 -12.71 23.11
N ALA A 257 -8.20 -12.15 21.95
CA ALA A 257 -8.97 -12.48 20.76
C ALA A 257 -8.74 -13.93 20.31
N PRO A 258 -9.79 -14.70 19.98
CA PRO A 258 -9.64 -16.04 19.43
C PRO A 258 -8.88 -16.06 18.10
N VAL A 259 -9.07 -15.01 17.29
CA VAL A 259 -8.38 -14.80 16.01
C VAL A 259 -7.86 -13.35 16.00
N PRO A 260 -6.67 -13.08 16.56
CA PRO A 260 -6.13 -11.74 16.64
C PRO A 260 -5.76 -11.20 15.25
N LEU A 261 -5.98 -9.89 15.02
CA LEU A 261 -5.55 -9.17 13.81
C LEU A 261 -4.03 -9.00 13.78
N LEU A 262 -3.46 -8.72 14.95
CA LEU A 262 -2.04 -8.48 15.19
C LEU A 262 -1.53 -9.45 16.27
N PRO A 263 -1.25 -10.74 15.94
CA PRO A 263 -0.89 -11.74 16.93
C PRO A 263 0.31 -11.30 17.79
N PRO A 264 0.18 -11.20 19.12
CA PRO A 264 1.24 -10.71 20.02
C PRO A 264 2.54 -11.48 19.88
N ARG A 265 2.49 -12.77 19.57
CA ARG A 265 3.66 -13.62 19.36
C ARG A 265 4.60 -13.13 18.25
N LEU A 266 4.08 -12.39 17.24
CA LEU A 266 4.89 -11.82 16.18
C LEU A 266 5.63 -10.55 16.61
N PHE A 267 5.27 -9.98 17.78
CA PHE A 267 5.91 -8.79 18.34
C PHE A 267 6.88 -9.11 19.49
N THR A 268 7.04 -10.38 19.87
CA THR A 268 8.00 -10.78 20.92
C THR A 268 9.43 -10.88 20.42
N ASN A 269 9.63 -11.16 19.12
CA ASN A 269 10.96 -11.26 18.52
C ASN A 269 11.49 -9.85 18.18
N ARG A 270 12.64 -9.48 18.80
CA ARG A 270 13.30 -8.19 18.56
C ARG A 270 13.64 -7.93 17.07
N GLN A 271 14.02 -8.97 16.32
CA GLN A 271 14.33 -8.81 14.90
C GLN A 271 13.07 -8.48 14.08
N LEU A 272 11.94 -9.13 14.37
CA LEU A 272 10.66 -8.81 13.75
C LEU A 272 10.21 -7.40 14.08
N GLN A 273 10.36 -6.95 15.34
CA GLN A 273 10.05 -5.56 15.72
C GLN A 273 10.84 -4.55 14.88
N ILE A 274 12.15 -4.79 14.69
CA ILE A 274 13.01 -3.96 13.85
C ILE A 274 12.53 -3.98 12.40
N VAL A 275 12.19 -5.14 11.85
CA VAL A 275 11.71 -5.26 10.47
C VAL A 275 10.37 -4.55 10.28
N TYR A 276 9.43 -4.64 11.24
CA TYR A 276 8.15 -3.91 11.18
C TYR A 276 8.34 -2.39 11.27
N LEU A 277 9.28 -1.94 12.09
CA LEU A 277 9.63 -0.52 12.17
C LEU A 277 10.25 -0.03 10.85
N LEU A 278 11.14 -0.82 10.25
CA LEU A 278 11.67 -0.54 8.92
C LEU A 278 10.56 -0.58 7.85
N ALA A 279 9.60 -1.49 7.96
CA ALA A 279 8.44 -1.50 7.07
C ALA A 279 7.62 -0.19 7.16
N ALA A 280 7.39 0.32 8.37
CA ALA A 280 6.77 1.64 8.55
C ALA A 280 7.62 2.77 7.95
N GLY A 281 8.95 2.72 8.11
CA GLY A 281 9.89 3.65 7.46
C GLY A 281 9.80 3.61 5.94
N SER A 282 9.64 2.44 5.33
CA SER A 282 9.43 2.33 3.87
C SER A 282 8.09 2.94 3.43
N GLY A 283 7.07 2.85 4.28
CA GLY A 283 5.81 3.56 4.09
C GLY A 283 6.00 5.09 4.06
N ILE A 284 6.86 5.63 4.94
CA ILE A 284 7.20 7.07 4.93
C ILE A 284 7.81 7.45 3.58
N ALA A 285 8.75 6.68 3.06
CA ALA A 285 9.32 6.91 1.74
C ALA A 285 8.27 6.84 0.62
N MET A 286 7.35 5.87 0.67
CA MET A 286 6.26 5.74 -0.30
C MET A 286 5.29 6.94 -0.25
N GLY A 287 4.95 7.43 0.93
CA GLY A 287 4.11 8.62 1.09
C GLY A 287 4.72 9.88 0.47
N SER A 288 6.05 10.03 0.55
CA SER A 288 6.75 11.18 -0.04
C SER A 288 6.70 11.24 -1.57
N ILE A 289 6.50 10.10 -2.25
CA ILE A 289 6.42 10.02 -3.72
C ILE A 289 5.24 10.84 -4.27
N ILE A 290 4.14 10.91 -3.51
CA ILE A 290 2.92 11.63 -3.91
C ILE A 290 3.23 13.10 -4.23
N PHE A 291 4.20 13.70 -3.53
CA PHE A 291 4.57 15.11 -3.69
C PHE A 291 5.61 15.38 -4.78
N ILE A 292 6.23 14.35 -5.38
CA ILE A 292 7.24 14.52 -6.45
C ILE A 292 6.67 15.28 -7.65
N THR A 293 5.41 15.02 -8.00
CA THR A 293 4.73 15.73 -9.10
C THR A 293 4.52 17.21 -8.78
N SER A 294 4.23 17.53 -7.50
CA SER A 294 4.12 18.93 -7.05
C SER A 294 5.48 19.65 -7.10
N VAL A 295 6.57 18.96 -6.77
CA VAL A 295 7.94 19.51 -6.94
C VAL A 295 8.23 19.79 -8.42
N ALA A 296 7.86 18.87 -9.34
CA ALA A 296 8.04 19.10 -10.78
C ALA A 296 7.27 20.34 -11.26
N VAL A 297 6.05 20.53 -10.79
CA VAL A 297 5.23 21.72 -11.11
C VAL A 297 5.90 23.02 -10.60
N ASN A 298 6.53 23.00 -9.44
CA ASN A 298 7.28 24.16 -8.91
C ASN A 298 8.49 24.54 -9.80
N PHE A 299 9.02 23.60 -10.58
CA PHE A 299 10.04 23.88 -11.62
C PHE A 299 9.44 24.42 -12.94
N GLY A 300 8.13 24.72 -12.98
CA GLY A 300 7.46 25.22 -14.18
C GLY A 300 7.01 24.11 -15.16
N VAL A 301 7.07 22.85 -14.77
CA VAL A 301 6.57 21.74 -15.58
C VAL A 301 5.02 21.80 -15.63
N PRO A 302 4.41 21.71 -16.81
CA PRO A 302 2.95 21.65 -16.92
C PRO A 302 2.38 20.49 -16.12
N ILE A 303 1.23 20.69 -15.47
CA ILE A 303 0.54 19.68 -14.65
C ILE A 303 0.32 18.38 -15.43
N SER A 304 -0.04 18.46 -16.72
CA SER A 304 -0.21 17.32 -17.61
C SER A 304 1.05 16.48 -17.82
N GLN A 305 2.23 17.06 -17.61
CA GLN A 305 3.52 16.39 -17.81
C GLN A 305 4.20 16.00 -16.49
N ALA A 306 3.75 16.54 -15.36
CA ALA A 306 4.38 16.34 -14.05
C ALA A 306 4.51 14.86 -13.67
N GLY A 307 3.53 14.03 -14.03
CA GLY A 307 3.56 12.59 -13.78
C GLY A 307 4.68 11.82 -14.49
N PHE A 308 5.17 12.32 -15.64
CA PHE A 308 6.30 11.68 -16.32
C PHE A 308 7.59 11.69 -15.48
N PHE A 309 7.72 12.63 -14.55
CA PHE A 309 8.87 12.74 -13.66
C PHE A 309 8.89 11.70 -12.53
N LEU A 310 7.84 10.91 -12.39
CA LEU A 310 7.88 9.68 -11.59
C LEU A 310 8.53 8.50 -12.32
N LEU A 311 8.64 8.54 -13.65
CA LEU A 311 9.21 7.43 -14.44
C LEU A 311 10.63 7.07 -14.05
N PRO A 312 11.59 8.01 -13.89
CA PRO A 312 12.95 7.69 -13.46
C PRO A 312 12.98 6.92 -12.14
N LEU A 313 12.16 7.35 -11.17
CA LEU A 313 12.00 6.69 -9.87
C LEU A 313 11.48 5.26 -10.04
N VAL A 314 10.35 5.09 -10.72
CA VAL A 314 9.68 3.77 -10.85
C VAL A 314 10.50 2.81 -11.69
N PHE A 315 11.15 3.31 -12.75
CA PHE A 315 12.05 2.51 -13.58
C PHE A 315 13.20 1.95 -12.74
N LEU A 316 13.91 2.83 -12.01
CA LEU A 316 15.04 2.39 -11.22
C LEU A 316 14.64 1.54 -10.02
N ALA A 317 13.47 1.81 -9.41
CA ALA A 317 12.90 0.94 -8.38
C ALA A 317 12.65 -0.48 -8.90
N SER A 318 12.12 -0.63 -10.11
CA SER A 318 11.87 -1.94 -10.72
C SER A 318 13.18 -2.69 -11.01
N VAL A 319 14.16 -2.00 -11.61
CA VAL A 319 15.48 -2.60 -11.92
C VAL A 319 16.20 -3.03 -10.65
N THR A 320 16.26 -2.15 -9.65
CA THR A 320 16.98 -2.43 -8.39
C THR A 320 16.27 -3.47 -7.53
N SER A 321 14.95 -3.59 -7.61
CA SER A 321 14.19 -4.67 -6.96
C SER A 321 14.63 -6.05 -7.47
N ILE A 322 14.78 -6.19 -8.81
CA ILE A 322 15.25 -7.44 -9.43
C ILE A 322 16.70 -7.73 -9.02
N ILE A 323 17.56 -6.71 -9.05
CA ILE A 323 18.97 -6.84 -8.68
C ILE A 323 19.11 -7.21 -7.20
N ALA A 324 18.36 -6.52 -6.33
CA ALA A 324 18.34 -6.76 -4.88
C ALA A 324 17.94 -8.21 -4.57
N GLY A 325 16.89 -8.72 -5.21
CA GLY A 325 16.47 -10.13 -5.03
C GLY A 325 17.57 -11.14 -5.37
N ARG A 326 18.42 -10.84 -6.37
CA ARG A 326 19.55 -11.72 -6.76
C ARG A 326 20.77 -11.59 -5.84
N ILE A 327 21.02 -10.41 -5.32
CA ILE A 327 22.21 -10.08 -4.53
C ILE A 327 21.96 -10.29 -3.03
N LEU A 328 20.71 -10.23 -2.58
CA LEU A 328 20.31 -10.35 -1.17
C LEU A 328 20.95 -11.56 -0.46
N PRO A 329 20.98 -12.80 -1.05
CA PRO A 329 21.62 -13.94 -0.40
C PRO A 329 23.13 -13.77 -0.17
N ARG A 330 23.80 -12.88 -0.94
CA ARG A 330 25.24 -12.62 -0.83
C ARG A 330 25.56 -11.51 0.16
N ILE A 331 24.81 -10.41 0.14
CA ILE A 331 25.10 -9.22 0.97
C ILE A 331 24.41 -9.25 2.34
N GLY A 332 23.36 -10.08 2.47
CA GLY A 332 22.54 -10.16 3.67
C GLY A 332 21.54 -9.01 3.83
N GLY A 333 20.48 -9.26 4.60
CA GLY A 333 19.39 -8.30 4.76
C GLY A 333 19.80 -6.97 5.41
N ARG A 334 20.72 -7.02 6.39
CA ARG A 334 21.24 -5.80 7.04
C ARG A 334 21.89 -4.84 6.05
N MET A 335 22.80 -5.34 5.21
CA MET A 335 23.52 -4.50 4.24
C MET A 335 22.55 -3.96 3.17
N ALA A 336 21.63 -4.80 2.70
CA ALA A 336 20.60 -4.36 1.75
C ALA A 336 19.75 -3.21 2.32
N MET A 337 19.31 -3.30 3.59
CA MET A 337 18.55 -2.23 4.25
C MET A 337 19.37 -0.96 4.45
N LEU A 338 20.65 -1.06 4.83
CA LEU A 338 21.55 0.09 4.96
C LEU A 338 21.73 0.83 3.63
N ILE A 339 21.96 0.08 2.54
CA ILE A 339 22.09 0.67 1.21
C ILE A 339 20.78 1.32 0.78
N GLY A 340 19.65 0.61 0.91
CA GLY A 340 18.35 1.10 0.49
C GLY A 340 17.90 2.35 1.23
N TYR A 341 17.96 2.35 2.57
CA TYR A 341 17.62 3.53 3.36
C TYR A 341 18.63 4.67 3.23
N GLY A 342 19.92 4.36 3.07
CA GLY A 342 20.94 5.36 2.75
C GLY A 342 20.66 6.10 1.42
N GLN A 343 20.24 5.36 0.40
CA GLN A 343 19.82 5.96 -0.87
C GLN A 343 18.53 6.79 -0.73
N LEU A 344 17.53 6.29 0.04
CA LEU A 344 16.32 7.06 0.34
C LEU A 344 16.65 8.36 1.09
N MET A 345 17.55 8.31 2.06
CA MET A 345 18.03 9.49 2.80
C MET A 345 18.68 10.51 1.86
N ILE A 346 19.58 10.07 0.99
CA ILE A 346 20.25 10.94 0.02
C ILE A 346 19.23 11.54 -0.95
N GLY A 347 18.35 10.71 -1.54
CA GLY A 347 17.37 11.16 -2.53
C GLY A 347 16.36 12.16 -1.95
N THR A 348 15.81 11.90 -0.76
CA THR A 348 14.91 12.86 -0.08
C THR A 348 15.65 14.13 0.33
N GLY A 349 16.91 14.01 0.78
CA GLY A 349 17.77 15.16 1.12
C GLY A 349 18.01 16.07 -0.07
N LEU A 350 18.28 15.51 -1.24
CA LEU A 350 18.47 16.29 -2.48
C LEU A 350 17.19 17.03 -2.90
N LEU A 351 15.99 16.42 -2.71
CA LEU A 351 14.70 17.09 -2.95
C LEU A 351 14.42 18.21 -1.93
N GLY A 352 14.99 18.10 -0.74
CA GLY A 352 14.87 19.10 0.32
C GLY A 352 15.81 20.31 0.17
N LEU A 353 16.76 20.30 -0.78
CA LEU A 353 17.67 21.42 -0.99
C LEU A 353 16.91 22.61 -1.58
N PRO A 354 16.96 23.79 -0.95
CA PRO A 354 16.35 25.00 -1.51
C PRO A 354 17.07 25.42 -2.79
N ALA A 355 16.32 25.91 -3.77
CA ALA A 355 16.84 26.38 -5.07
C ALA A 355 17.72 25.37 -5.83
N ALA A 356 17.47 24.07 -5.64
CA ALA A 356 18.19 23.02 -6.35
C ALA A 356 17.95 23.13 -7.87
N PRO A 357 18.95 22.88 -8.71
CA PRO A 357 18.77 22.87 -10.17
C PRO A 357 17.94 21.65 -10.60
N PHE A 358 17.23 21.77 -11.73
CA PHE A 358 16.33 20.73 -12.23
C PHE A 358 16.99 19.35 -12.43
N TRP A 359 18.26 19.30 -12.88
CA TRP A 359 18.97 18.04 -13.02
C TRP A 359 19.14 17.30 -11.68
N LEU A 360 19.27 18.04 -10.58
CA LEU A 360 19.39 17.46 -9.23
C LEU A 360 18.06 16.81 -8.79
N PHE A 361 16.93 17.40 -9.18
CA PHE A 361 15.61 16.77 -8.99
C PHE A 361 15.52 15.42 -9.69
N ILE A 362 15.98 15.31 -10.94
CA ILE A 362 16.00 14.02 -11.68
C ILE A 362 16.94 13.03 -11.00
N LEU A 363 18.14 13.46 -10.60
CA LEU A 363 19.07 12.59 -9.86
C LEU A 363 18.48 12.10 -8.55
N ALA A 364 17.80 12.96 -7.80
CA ALA A 364 17.14 12.63 -6.55
C ALA A 364 16.06 11.55 -6.75
N THR A 365 15.22 11.68 -7.78
CA THR A 365 14.18 10.69 -8.09
C THR A 365 14.77 9.34 -8.49
N LEU A 366 15.88 9.32 -9.22
CA LEU A 366 16.61 8.09 -9.55
C LEU A 366 17.15 7.41 -8.28
N ILE A 367 17.83 8.16 -7.41
CA ILE A 367 18.39 7.62 -6.16
C ILE A 367 17.29 7.11 -5.24
N MET A 368 16.18 7.85 -5.09
CA MET A 368 15.02 7.39 -4.31
C MET A 368 14.42 6.09 -4.87
N GLY A 369 14.27 6.03 -6.20
CA GLY A 369 13.78 4.83 -6.88
C GLY A 369 14.64 3.61 -6.58
N SER A 370 15.98 3.78 -6.69
CA SER A 370 16.94 2.72 -6.36
C SER A 370 16.77 2.23 -4.92
N GLY A 371 16.70 3.14 -3.94
CA GLY A 371 16.51 2.80 -2.53
C GLY A 371 15.19 2.07 -2.28
N LEU A 372 14.10 2.57 -2.89
CA LEU A 372 12.77 1.96 -2.75
C LEU A 372 12.73 0.54 -3.32
N GLY A 373 13.34 0.32 -4.48
CA GLY A 373 13.44 -1.00 -5.10
C GLY A 373 14.16 -2.01 -4.22
N ILE A 374 15.21 -1.60 -3.51
CA ILE A 374 15.93 -2.47 -2.57
C ILE A 374 15.06 -2.77 -1.34
N VAL A 375 14.48 -1.74 -0.71
CA VAL A 375 13.76 -1.90 0.57
C VAL A 375 12.44 -2.63 0.37
N VAL A 376 11.58 -2.15 -0.53
CA VAL A 376 10.21 -2.65 -0.72
C VAL A 376 10.16 -3.84 -1.67
N GLY A 377 11.10 -3.94 -2.61
CA GLY A 377 11.11 -4.91 -3.70
C GLY A 377 11.30 -6.38 -3.31
N GLY A 378 11.31 -6.70 -2.02
CA GLY A 378 11.39 -8.09 -1.55
C GLY A 378 12.23 -8.28 -0.30
N THR A 379 13.15 -7.36 0.04
CA THR A 379 14.07 -7.52 1.18
C THR A 379 13.33 -7.57 2.52
N LEU A 380 12.37 -6.66 2.77
CA LEU A 380 11.54 -6.68 3.98
C LEU A 380 10.77 -7.99 4.12
N ARG A 381 10.18 -8.47 3.02
CA ARG A 381 9.42 -9.72 3.01
C ARG A 381 10.30 -10.93 3.25
N ALA A 382 11.50 -10.95 2.69
CA ALA A 382 12.49 -12.02 2.91
C ALA A 382 12.92 -12.07 4.38
N LEU A 383 13.25 -10.94 4.98
CA LEU A 383 13.65 -10.84 6.38
C LEU A 383 12.59 -11.38 7.35
N VAL A 384 11.31 -11.09 7.09
CA VAL A 384 10.23 -11.64 7.91
C VAL A 384 10.09 -13.13 7.74
N LEU A 385 10.18 -13.65 6.50
CA LEU A 385 10.03 -15.08 6.23
C LEU A 385 11.11 -15.94 6.89
N GLU A 386 12.27 -15.37 7.21
CA GLU A 386 13.36 -16.03 7.94
C GLU A 386 13.09 -16.19 9.43
N GLU A 387 12.41 -15.19 10.01
CA GLU A 387 12.20 -15.13 11.46
C GLU A 387 10.86 -15.76 11.90
N VAL A 388 10.03 -16.22 10.95
CA VAL A 388 8.66 -16.67 11.23
C VAL A 388 8.44 -18.12 10.79
N ALA A 389 7.79 -18.91 11.65
CA ALA A 389 7.38 -20.28 11.32
C ALA A 389 6.45 -20.34 10.09
N ALA A 390 6.46 -21.47 9.36
CA ALA A 390 5.72 -21.64 8.12
C ALA A 390 4.21 -21.30 8.24
N GLY A 391 3.59 -21.64 9.37
CA GLY A 391 2.17 -21.39 9.66
C GLY A 391 1.83 -19.91 9.87
N ASP A 392 2.79 -19.06 10.26
CA ASP A 392 2.57 -17.65 10.57
C ASP A 392 2.99 -16.70 9.45
N ARG A 393 3.57 -17.23 8.35
CA ARG A 393 4.11 -16.43 7.24
C ARG A 393 3.09 -15.47 6.62
N GLY A 394 1.86 -15.93 6.43
CA GLY A 394 0.78 -15.11 5.85
C GLY A 394 0.41 -13.93 6.75
N VAL A 395 0.25 -14.19 8.05
CA VAL A 395 -0.09 -13.15 9.04
C VAL A 395 1.04 -12.15 9.20
N ALA A 396 2.29 -12.61 9.25
CA ALA A 396 3.46 -11.73 9.35
C ALA A 396 3.62 -10.83 8.12
N GLN A 397 3.32 -11.32 6.92
CA GLN A 397 3.26 -10.48 5.71
C GLN A 397 2.14 -9.42 5.78
N SER A 398 1.00 -9.76 6.39
CA SER A 398 -0.07 -8.78 6.62
C SER A 398 0.37 -7.68 7.58
N VAL A 399 1.10 -8.02 8.64
CA VAL A 399 1.68 -7.03 9.58
C VAL A 399 2.65 -6.08 8.88
N ILE A 400 3.50 -6.56 7.96
CA ILE A 400 4.34 -5.68 7.12
C ILE A 400 3.48 -4.69 6.33
N ASN A 401 2.44 -5.17 5.65
CA ASN A 401 1.59 -4.30 4.85
C ASN A 401 0.88 -3.25 5.71
N ILE A 402 0.42 -3.63 6.90
CA ILE A 402 -0.14 -2.70 7.89
C ILE A 402 0.89 -1.65 8.30
N ALA A 403 2.12 -2.08 8.63
CA ALA A 403 3.20 -1.17 9.02
C ALA A 403 3.56 -0.18 7.89
N ILE A 404 3.67 -0.65 6.64
CA ILE A 404 3.88 0.20 5.46
C ILE A 404 2.73 1.22 5.32
N SER A 405 1.48 0.78 5.45
CA SER A 405 0.31 1.66 5.32
C SER A 405 0.28 2.73 6.40
N ILE A 406 0.60 2.37 7.66
CA ILE A 406 0.72 3.32 8.78
C ILE A 406 1.80 4.37 8.45
N GLY A 407 2.98 3.94 8.02
CA GLY A 407 4.07 4.83 7.64
C GLY A 407 3.67 5.77 6.50
N THR A 408 2.95 5.26 5.49
CA THR A 408 2.46 6.06 4.37
C THR A 408 1.45 7.12 4.83
N LEU A 409 0.48 6.74 5.68
CA LEU A 409 -0.52 7.67 6.22
C LEU A 409 0.15 8.80 7.02
N ILE A 410 1.07 8.43 7.92
CA ILE A 410 1.82 9.41 8.73
C ILE A 410 2.62 10.35 7.82
N ALA A 411 3.32 9.81 6.82
CA ALA A 411 4.14 10.61 5.92
C ALA A 411 3.31 11.58 5.08
N VAL A 412 2.21 11.09 4.50
CA VAL A 412 1.35 11.92 3.65
C VAL A 412 0.76 13.07 4.46
N ALA A 413 0.23 12.80 5.67
CA ALA A 413 -0.30 13.81 6.55
C ALA A 413 0.79 14.83 6.98
N LEU A 414 1.94 14.33 7.45
CA LEU A 414 3.02 15.16 7.97
C LEU A 414 3.63 16.04 6.87
N MET A 415 3.93 15.45 5.70
CA MET A 415 4.52 16.20 4.58
C MET A 415 3.56 17.25 4.03
N ALA A 416 2.26 16.95 3.93
CA ALA A 416 1.26 17.92 3.52
C ALA A 416 1.22 19.11 4.47
N SER A 417 1.09 18.84 5.76
CA SER A 417 1.01 19.90 6.77
C SER A 417 2.30 20.73 6.85
N ILE A 418 3.48 20.12 6.72
CA ILE A 418 4.75 20.87 6.66
C ILE A 418 4.82 21.70 5.38
N ALA A 419 4.39 21.13 4.24
CA ALA A 419 4.43 21.82 2.95
C ALA A 419 3.48 23.04 2.92
N ASP A 420 2.34 22.98 3.62
CA ASP A 420 1.40 24.09 3.73
C ASP A 420 1.87 25.14 4.77
N ALA A 421 2.51 24.73 5.87
CA ALA A 421 3.02 25.62 6.90
C ALA A 421 4.32 26.33 6.49
N PHE A 422 5.17 25.68 5.71
CA PHE A 422 6.48 26.16 5.29
C PHE A 422 6.63 26.06 3.77
N ASP A 423 7.18 24.92 3.29
CA ASP A 423 7.34 24.59 1.88
C ASP A 423 7.60 23.08 1.68
N LEU A 424 7.60 22.65 0.40
CA LEU A 424 7.90 21.26 0.05
C LEU A 424 9.35 20.86 0.35
N SER A 425 10.31 21.79 0.28
CA SER A 425 11.71 21.52 0.60
C SER A 425 11.87 21.13 2.05
N THR A 426 11.25 21.88 2.97
CA THR A 426 11.22 21.58 4.41
C THR A 426 10.53 20.23 4.70
N ALA A 427 9.45 19.90 3.99
CA ALA A 427 8.79 18.61 4.12
C ALA A 427 9.71 17.44 3.72
N TYR A 428 10.47 17.59 2.64
CA TYR A 428 11.46 16.58 2.24
C TYR A 428 12.66 16.49 3.20
N LEU A 429 13.11 17.59 3.82
CA LEU A 429 14.14 17.54 4.88
C LEU A 429 13.65 16.78 6.12
N ALA A 430 12.40 16.96 6.51
CA ALA A 430 11.81 16.17 7.60
C ALA A 430 11.77 14.67 7.25
N CYS A 431 11.39 14.34 5.99
CA CYS A 431 11.46 12.96 5.49
C CYS A 431 12.89 12.41 5.51
N THR A 432 13.90 13.24 5.17
CA THR A 432 15.33 12.87 5.23
C THR A 432 15.74 12.49 6.64
N GLY A 433 15.31 13.23 7.66
CA GLY A 433 15.54 12.88 9.06
C GLY A 433 14.95 11.52 9.44
N ALA A 434 13.75 11.23 8.96
CA ALA A 434 13.14 9.91 9.16
C ALA A 434 13.94 8.79 8.44
N MET A 435 14.42 9.02 7.22
CA MET A 435 15.24 8.03 6.49
C MET A 435 16.60 7.83 7.15
N ALA A 436 17.21 8.86 7.72
CA ALA A 436 18.44 8.76 8.51
C ALA A 436 18.25 7.89 9.75
N LEU A 437 17.12 8.07 10.45
CA LEU A 437 16.74 7.22 11.59
C LEU A 437 16.57 5.75 11.16
N MET A 438 15.88 5.49 10.04
CA MET A 438 15.71 4.12 9.53
C MET A 438 17.05 3.50 9.10
N THR A 439 17.96 4.29 8.53
CA THR A 439 19.32 3.85 8.23
C THR A 439 20.06 3.43 9.51
N ALA A 440 19.97 4.23 10.56
CA ALA A 440 20.57 3.89 11.87
C ALA A 440 19.93 2.63 12.48
N ILE A 441 18.60 2.49 12.44
CA ILE A 441 17.89 1.32 12.93
C ILE A 441 18.29 0.05 12.16
N SER A 442 18.59 0.16 10.85
CA SER A 442 19.07 -0.97 10.05
C SER A 442 20.38 -1.58 10.57
N LEU A 443 21.19 -0.81 11.32
CA LEU A 443 22.39 -1.32 12.00
C LEU A 443 22.08 -2.36 13.07
N ALA A 444 20.89 -2.35 13.66
CA ALA A 444 20.46 -3.31 14.67
C ALA A 444 19.99 -4.66 14.11
N LEU A 445 19.86 -4.80 12.79
CA LEU A 445 19.59 -6.09 12.14
C LEU A 445 20.79 -7.04 12.28
N ARG A 446 20.52 -8.36 12.34
CA ARG A 446 21.56 -9.38 12.33
C ARG A 446 22.36 -9.36 11.03
N ARG A 447 23.66 -9.66 11.09
CA ARG A 447 24.58 -9.56 9.94
C ARG A 447 24.41 -10.68 8.91
N GLN A 448 23.95 -11.87 9.31
CA GLN A 448 23.90 -13.05 8.46
C GLN A 448 22.49 -13.62 8.35
N PHE A 449 22.13 -14.10 7.16
CA PHE A 449 21.07 -15.06 6.95
C PHE A 449 21.49 -16.36 7.68
N SER A 450 20.87 -16.67 8.80
CA SER A 450 21.02 -18.01 9.38
C SER A 450 20.10 -18.95 8.59
N PRO A 451 20.60 -20.04 7.99
CA PRO A 451 19.70 -21.04 7.43
C PRO A 451 18.76 -21.52 8.55
N PRO A 452 17.50 -21.84 8.24
CA PRO A 452 16.57 -22.34 9.25
C PRO A 452 17.22 -23.53 9.94
N SER A 453 17.35 -23.45 11.28
CA SER A 453 17.91 -24.56 12.07
C SER A 453 17.01 -25.78 11.85
N THR A 454 17.57 -26.84 11.32
CA THR A 454 16.95 -28.17 11.17
C THR A 454 16.76 -28.86 12.53
N ALA A 455 16.87 -28.16 13.64
CA ALA A 455 16.63 -28.64 14.97
C ALA A 455 15.12 -28.50 15.31
N ASN A 456 14.34 -29.45 14.84
CA ASN A 456 13.08 -29.95 15.44
C ASN A 456 12.41 -30.93 14.45
N ALA A 457 13.17 -31.89 13.96
CA ALA A 457 12.67 -33.12 13.36
C ALA A 457 13.27 -34.29 14.14
N SER A 458 12.83 -34.42 15.39
CA SER A 458 12.99 -35.67 16.16
C SER A 458 11.85 -35.76 17.16
#